data_a275e8276e06e5682df3b6da5375f95f
#
_entry.id   a275e8276e06e5682df3b6da5375f95f
#
_cell.length_a   1.000
_cell.length_b   1.000
_cell.length_c   1.000
_cell.angle_alpha   90.00
_cell.angle_beta   90.00
_cell.angle_gamma   90.00
#
_symmetry.space_group_name_H-M   'P 1'
#
loop_
_entity.id
_entity.type
_entity.pdbx_description
1 polymer ?
#
loop_
_entity_poly.entity_id
_entity_poly.type
_entity_poly.pdbx_seq_one_letter_code
_entity_poly.pdbx_strand_id
1 'polypeptide(L)'
;DIVYLTGIQQSHTGIEFEVSAQLNQMIRLDAGVSMGNWVYTDDATGTYRDGTEDKTYSYALKDLKVGDMPQAGLNLGLTATPIEGARVQALYRFYALHHSDWDPTSREFSDGENPDRNASWRSPSYGILDLNVSYDIPFEYSGVTSQVFLNIINALDAVYVQDATDNSRYNAHPWRVGNHTANAAEVYLGLPTSFNLGLRFNF
;
A
#
# COMPACT_ATOMS: atom_id res chain seq x y z
N ASP A 1 25.76 6.51 2.42
CA ASP A 1 26.17 6.52 1.02
C ASP A 1 24.94 6.63 0.14
N ILE A 2 25.04 7.34 -0.99
CA ILE A 2 23.97 7.49 -1.97
C ILE A 2 24.32 6.62 -3.16
N VAL A 3 23.40 5.71 -3.54
CA VAL A 3 23.56 4.85 -4.72
C VAL A 3 22.62 5.37 -5.82
N TYR A 4 23.20 5.65 -6.99
CA TYR A 4 22.44 6.02 -8.16
C TYR A 4 22.23 4.79 -9.05
N LEU A 5 20.99 4.34 -9.15
CA LEU A 5 20.63 3.19 -10.00
C LEU A 5 20.15 3.69 -11.37
N THR A 6 20.62 3.03 -12.41
CA THR A 6 20.21 3.29 -13.79
C THR A 6 19.71 2.02 -14.45
N GLY A 7 18.85 2.16 -15.47
CA GLY A 7 18.38 1.03 -16.26
C GLY A 7 17.37 0.12 -15.54
N ILE A 8 16.75 0.57 -14.46
CA ILE A 8 15.68 -0.19 -13.83
C ILE A 8 14.50 -0.29 -14.79
N GLN A 9 14.14 -1.51 -15.17
CA GLN A 9 13.02 -1.80 -16.05
C GLN A 9 12.00 -2.68 -15.33
N GLN A 10 10.72 -2.35 -15.52
CA GLN A 10 9.61 -3.05 -14.90
C GLN A 10 8.53 -3.36 -15.94
N SER A 11 7.86 -4.48 -15.77
CA SER A 11 6.64 -4.83 -16.51
C SER A 11 5.47 -4.88 -15.55
N HIS A 12 4.40 -4.16 -15.88
CA HIS A 12 3.15 -4.11 -15.13
C HIS A 12 2.03 -4.63 -16.02
N THR A 13 1.46 -5.77 -15.67
CA THR A 13 0.34 -6.38 -16.39
C THR A 13 -0.74 -6.73 -15.38
N GLY A 14 -2.00 -6.45 -15.70
CA GLY A 14 -3.08 -6.73 -14.76
C GLY A 14 -4.46 -6.60 -15.38
N ILE A 15 -5.45 -6.84 -14.53
CA ILE A 15 -6.87 -6.67 -14.83
C ILE A 15 -7.54 -5.95 -13.65
N GLU A 16 -8.43 -5.05 -13.99
CA GLU A 16 -9.26 -4.32 -13.03
C GLU A 16 -10.72 -4.43 -13.46
N PHE A 17 -11.59 -4.59 -12.49
CA PHE A 17 -13.03 -4.59 -12.69
C PHE A 17 -13.70 -3.78 -11.59
N GLU A 18 -14.59 -2.90 -12.00
CA GLU A 18 -15.38 -2.08 -11.08
C GLU A 18 -16.86 -2.13 -11.44
N VAL A 19 -17.71 -2.10 -10.43
CA VAL A 19 -19.15 -2.03 -10.57
C VAL A 19 -19.75 -1.14 -9.49
N SER A 20 -20.73 -0.34 -9.88
CA SER A 20 -21.55 0.47 -8.98
C SER A 20 -23.03 0.17 -9.25
N ALA A 21 -23.79 -0.06 -8.20
CA ALA A 21 -25.21 -0.37 -8.28
C ALA A 21 -26.02 0.47 -7.29
N GLN A 22 -26.98 1.24 -7.80
CA GLN A 22 -28.01 1.87 -6.98
C GLN A 22 -29.13 0.85 -6.77
N LEU A 23 -29.20 0.23 -5.59
CA LEU A 23 -30.18 -0.81 -5.29
C LEU A 23 -31.60 -0.25 -5.10
N ASN A 24 -31.67 0.91 -4.48
CA ASN A 24 -32.90 1.70 -4.32
C ASN A 24 -32.53 3.16 -4.03
N GLN A 25 -33.52 4.00 -3.69
CA GLN A 25 -33.26 5.42 -3.43
C GLN A 25 -32.34 5.70 -2.24
N MET A 26 -32.16 4.70 -1.34
CA MET A 26 -31.40 4.86 -0.10
C MET A 26 -30.07 4.12 -0.10
N ILE A 27 -29.88 3.09 -0.94
CA ILE A 27 -28.73 2.18 -0.84
C ILE A 27 -28.00 2.09 -2.17
N ARG A 28 -26.69 2.37 -2.14
CA ARG A 28 -25.73 2.16 -3.22
C ARG A 28 -24.64 1.20 -2.78
N LEU A 29 -24.29 0.29 -3.66
CA LEU A 29 -23.13 -0.60 -3.54
C LEU A 29 -22.10 -0.25 -4.59
N ASP A 30 -20.84 -0.26 -4.20
CA ASP A 30 -19.66 -0.14 -5.06
C ASP A 30 -18.75 -1.32 -4.79
N ALA A 31 -18.23 -1.95 -5.83
CA ALA A 31 -17.26 -3.03 -5.70
C ALA A 31 -16.20 -2.90 -6.77
N GLY A 32 -14.96 -3.14 -6.41
CA GLY A 32 -13.81 -3.15 -7.31
C GLY A 32 -12.86 -4.27 -6.95
N VAL A 33 -12.29 -4.92 -7.95
CA VAL A 33 -11.24 -5.92 -7.80
C VAL A 33 -10.13 -5.63 -8.78
N SER A 34 -8.89 -5.73 -8.31
CA SER A 34 -7.69 -5.61 -9.14
C SER A 34 -6.78 -6.81 -8.89
N MET A 35 -6.13 -7.29 -9.94
CA MET A 35 -5.09 -8.30 -9.86
C MET A 35 -4.02 -8.00 -10.91
N GLY A 36 -2.78 -7.90 -10.46
CA GLY A 36 -1.64 -7.58 -11.31
C GLY A 36 -0.48 -8.57 -11.14
N ASN A 37 0.45 -8.46 -12.07
CA ASN A 37 1.75 -9.09 -12.01
C ASN A 37 2.79 -8.03 -12.38
N TRP A 38 3.44 -7.47 -11.37
CA TRP A 38 4.46 -6.43 -11.52
C TRP A 38 5.82 -7.01 -11.17
N VAL A 39 6.71 -6.99 -12.14
CA VAL A 39 8.03 -7.63 -12.04
C VAL A 39 9.11 -6.74 -12.65
N TYR A 40 10.30 -6.83 -12.10
CA TYR A 40 11.50 -6.30 -12.74
C TYR A 40 11.89 -7.21 -13.91
N THR A 41 12.18 -6.63 -15.07
CA THR A 41 12.50 -7.40 -16.29
C THR A 41 13.98 -7.66 -16.45
N ASP A 42 14.82 -6.83 -15.87
CA ASP A 42 16.26 -6.91 -15.97
C ASP A 42 16.94 -6.59 -14.63
N ASP A 43 18.20 -6.95 -14.53
CA ASP A 43 19.07 -6.50 -13.44
C ASP A 43 19.41 -5.02 -13.62
N ALA A 44 19.66 -4.34 -12.52
CA ALA A 44 20.06 -2.95 -12.54
C ALA A 44 21.56 -2.79 -12.26
N THR A 45 22.10 -1.66 -12.71
CA THR A 45 23.46 -1.24 -12.35
C THR A 45 23.42 0.05 -11.57
N GLY A 46 24.29 0.16 -10.59
CA GLY A 46 24.46 1.38 -9.81
C GLY A 46 25.92 1.81 -9.78
N THR A 47 26.14 3.08 -9.54
CA THR A 47 27.46 3.60 -9.29
C THR A 47 27.46 4.30 -7.94
N TYR A 48 28.51 4.08 -7.16
CA TYR A 48 28.74 4.87 -5.96
C TYR A 48 30.20 5.27 -5.86
N ARG A 49 30.45 6.32 -5.11
CA ARG A 49 31.80 6.84 -4.89
C ARG A 49 32.41 6.18 -3.66
N ASP A 50 33.49 5.45 -3.89
CA ASP A 50 34.33 4.88 -2.82
C ASP A 50 35.65 5.69 -2.73
N GLY A 51 35.72 6.60 -1.77
CA GLY A 51 36.84 7.53 -1.66
C GLY A 51 36.93 8.45 -2.87
N THR A 52 37.91 8.26 -3.74
CA THR A 52 38.12 9.06 -4.96
C THR A 52 37.68 8.35 -6.24
N GLU A 53 37.27 7.09 -6.17
CA GLU A 53 36.92 6.27 -7.33
C GLU A 53 35.42 6.01 -7.40
N ASP A 54 34.88 6.05 -8.63
CA ASP A 54 33.51 5.63 -8.88
C ASP A 54 33.51 4.12 -9.19
N LYS A 55 32.78 3.34 -8.39
CA LYS A 55 32.61 1.90 -8.56
C LYS A 55 31.23 1.59 -9.10
N THR A 56 31.16 0.62 -10.00
CA THR A 56 29.89 0.12 -10.58
C THR A 56 29.57 -1.22 -9.97
N TYR A 57 28.32 -1.39 -9.57
CA TYR A 57 27.76 -2.61 -8.99
C TYR A 57 26.55 -3.06 -9.80
N SER A 58 26.33 -4.36 -9.84
CA SER A 58 25.14 -4.97 -10.41
C SER A 58 24.20 -5.44 -9.29
N TYR A 59 22.90 -5.30 -9.52
CA TYR A 59 21.85 -5.66 -8.57
C TYR A 59 20.90 -6.68 -9.20
N ALA A 60 20.69 -7.79 -8.50
CA ALA A 60 19.91 -8.94 -8.94
C ALA A 60 18.40 -8.67 -8.82
N LEU A 61 17.82 -7.96 -9.75
CA LEU A 61 16.41 -7.58 -9.74
C LEU A 61 15.54 -8.41 -10.68
N LYS A 62 16.11 -8.97 -11.72
CA LYS A 62 15.34 -9.72 -12.72
C LYS A 62 14.44 -10.77 -12.07
N ASP A 63 13.17 -10.75 -12.47
CA ASP A 63 12.07 -11.61 -11.98
C ASP A 63 11.60 -11.35 -10.53
N LEU A 64 12.20 -10.39 -9.81
CA LEU A 64 11.65 -9.95 -8.55
C LEU A 64 10.29 -9.27 -8.75
N LYS A 65 9.41 -9.46 -7.78
CA LYS A 65 8.17 -8.68 -7.69
C LYS A 65 8.50 -7.24 -7.29
N VAL A 66 7.81 -6.30 -7.94
CA VAL A 66 7.88 -4.89 -7.53
C VAL A 66 7.24 -4.76 -6.16
N GLY A 67 7.96 -4.16 -5.23
CA GLY A 67 7.53 -3.93 -3.86
C GLY A 67 6.59 -2.73 -3.69
N ASP A 68 6.24 -2.46 -2.44
CA ASP A 68 5.49 -1.31 -1.95
C ASP A 68 4.04 -1.18 -2.43
N MET A 69 3.60 -2.05 -3.33
CA MET A 69 2.22 -2.05 -3.81
C MET A 69 1.63 -3.45 -3.83
N PRO A 70 0.44 -3.66 -3.23
CA PRO A 70 -0.28 -4.92 -3.32
C PRO A 70 -0.65 -5.24 -4.77
N GLN A 71 -0.31 -6.45 -5.23
CA GLN A 71 -0.64 -6.88 -6.60
C GLN A 71 -2.06 -7.47 -6.73
N ALA A 72 -2.79 -7.56 -5.61
CA ALA A 72 -4.21 -7.90 -5.62
C ALA A 72 -4.96 -7.06 -4.60
N GLY A 73 -6.11 -6.54 -5.00
CA GLY A 73 -6.97 -5.69 -4.18
C GLY A 73 -8.45 -5.96 -4.39
N LEU A 74 -9.22 -5.79 -3.31
CA LEU A 74 -10.68 -5.78 -3.33
C LEU A 74 -11.16 -4.54 -2.58
N ASN A 75 -12.10 -3.81 -3.17
CA ASN A 75 -12.77 -2.68 -2.56
C ASN A 75 -14.27 -2.96 -2.53
N LEU A 76 -14.91 -2.78 -1.37
CA LEU A 76 -16.36 -2.90 -1.20
C LEU A 76 -16.88 -1.66 -0.50
N GLY A 77 -17.76 -0.93 -1.15
CA GLY A 77 -18.40 0.27 -0.64
C GLY A 77 -19.90 0.08 -0.46
N LEU A 78 -20.41 0.43 0.71
CA LEU A 78 -21.85 0.56 0.97
C LEU A 78 -22.13 2.01 1.36
N THR A 79 -22.99 2.65 0.62
CA THR A 79 -23.53 3.98 0.98
C THR A 79 -25.01 3.87 1.26
N ALA A 80 -25.46 4.40 2.39
CA ALA A 80 -26.85 4.45 2.79
C ALA A 80 -27.25 5.89 3.15
N THR A 81 -28.46 6.28 2.76
CA THR A 81 -29.14 7.53 3.15
C THR A 81 -30.45 7.19 3.86
N PRO A 82 -30.37 6.75 5.16
CA PRO A 82 -31.51 6.14 5.85
C PRO A 82 -32.65 7.13 6.14
N ILE A 83 -32.33 8.39 6.32
CA ILE A 83 -33.28 9.50 6.49
C ILE A 83 -32.74 10.73 5.73
N GLU A 84 -33.61 11.72 5.51
CA GLU A 84 -33.22 12.98 4.90
C GLU A 84 -32.06 13.64 5.67
N GLY A 85 -31.06 14.11 4.94
CA GLY A 85 -29.87 14.75 5.50
C GLY A 85 -28.82 13.76 6.05
N ALA A 86 -29.15 12.49 6.32
CA ALA A 86 -28.20 11.52 6.84
C ALA A 86 -27.55 10.70 5.73
N ARG A 87 -26.21 10.53 5.83
CA ARG A 87 -25.44 9.64 4.97
C ARG A 87 -24.49 8.79 5.81
N VAL A 88 -24.50 7.51 5.57
CA VAL A 88 -23.57 6.53 6.16
C VAL A 88 -22.85 5.83 5.02
N GLN A 89 -21.54 5.75 5.10
CA GLN A 89 -20.70 5.02 4.15
C GLN A 89 -19.76 4.09 4.91
N ALA A 90 -19.73 2.83 4.50
CA ALA A 90 -18.75 1.85 4.90
C ALA A 90 -17.91 1.50 3.68
N LEU A 91 -16.58 1.55 3.83
CA LEU A 91 -15.63 1.19 2.79
C LEU A 91 -14.68 0.13 3.34
N TYR A 92 -14.80 -1.10 2.84
CA TYR A 92 -13.88 -2.19 3.14
C TYR A 92 -12.88 -2.33 2.00
N ARG A 93 -11.58 -2.35 2.34
CA ARG A 93 -10.47 -2.57 1.41
C ARG A 93 -9.68 -3.77 1.88
N PHE A 94 -9.44 -4.71 0.98
CA PHE A 94 -8.60 -5.88 1.24
C PHE A 94 -7.43 -5.87 0.27
N TYR A 95 -6.22 -6.15 0.79
CA TYR A 95 -4.98 -6.16 0.04
C TYR A 95 -4.24 -7.48 0.22
N ALA A 96 -3.71 -8.00 -0.87
CA ALA A 96 -2.96 -9.25 -0.91
C ALA A 96 -1.83 -9.18 -1.93
N LEU A 97 -0.93 -10.14 -1.88
CA LEU A 97 0.26 -10.22 -2.74
C LEU A 97 1.11 -8.94 -2.63
N HIS A 98 1.26 -8.42 -1.43
CA HIS A 98 2.08 -7.26 -1.13
C HIS A 98 3.51 -7.75 -0.83
N HIS A 99 4.43 -7.50 -1.76
CA HIS A 99 5.85 -7.78 -1.62
C HIS A 99 6.56 -6.56 -1.05
N SER A 100 7.51 -6.81 -0.16
CA SER A 100 8.40 -5.77 0.34
C SER A 100 9.32 -5.26 -0.75
N ASP A 101 9.76 -4.03 -0.63
CA ASP A 101 10.84 -3.51 -1.45
C ASP A 101 12.16 -4.23 -1.13
N TRP A 102 13.13 -4.11 -1.98
CA TRP A 102 14.43 -4.78 -1.85
C TRP A 102 15.50 -3.82 -1.31
N ASP A 103 16.40 -4.34 -0.47
CA ASP A 103 17.55 -3.58 -0.01
C ASP A 103 18.71 -3.75 -1.02
N PRO A 104 19.26 -2.66 -1.58
CA PRO A 104 20.37 -2.72 -2.54
C PRO A 104 21.57 -3.54 -2.02
N THR A 105 21.88 -3.44 -0.73
CA THR A 105 23.02 -4.15 -0.14
C THR A 105 22.84 -5.67 -0.09
N SER A 106 21.60 -6.14 -0.17
CA SER A 106 21.28 -7.58 -0.17
C SER A 106 21.18 -8.18 -1.57
N ARG A 107 21.16 -7.34 -2.61
CA ARG A 107 20.99 -7.77 -4.01
C ARG A 107 22.20 -7.49 -4.89
N GLU A 108 23.24 -6.88 -4.31
CA GLU A 108 24.49 -6.63 -5.00
C GLU A 108 25.20 -7.94 -5.37
N PHE A 109 25.78 -7.97 -6.56
CA PHE A 109 26.65 -9.05 -7.01
C PHE A 109 27.73 -8.54 -7.97
N SER A 110 28.87 -9.23 -7.98
CA SER A 110 29.99 -8.95 -8.90
C SER A 110 30.05 -9.99 -10.01
N ASP A 111 30.79 -9.67 -11.07
CA ASP A 111 31.01 -10.61 -12.18
C ASP A 111 31.59 -11.95 -11.68
N GLY A 112 30.93 -13.04 -12.06
CA GLY A 112 31.31 -14.40 -11.67
C GLY A 112 30.72 -14.88 -10.35
N GLU A 113 30.03 -14.03 -9.60
CA GLU A 113 29.27 -14.41 -8.42
C GLU A 113 27.88 -14.97 -8.81
N ASN A 114 27.34 -15.81 -7.93
CA ASN A 114 25.96 -16.29 -8.07
C ASN A 114 25.03 -15.35 -7.32
N PRO A 115 24.22 -14.51 -8.02
CA PRO A 115 23.38 -13.54 -7.38
C PRO A 115 22.23 -14.18 -6.62
N ASP A 116 21.77 -13.53 -5.57
CA ASP A 116 20.55 -13.91 -4.87
C ASP A 116 19.31 -13.59 -5.71
N ARG A 117 18.62 -14.65 -6.18
CA ARG A 117 17.40 -14.58 -7.01
C ARG A 117 16.14 -14.97 -6.23
N ASN A 118 16.22 -15.13 -4.92
CA ASN A 118 15.05 -15.46 -4.12
C ASN A 118 14.04 -14.30 -4.16
N ALA A 119 12.76 -14.64 -4.11
CA ALA A 119 11.70 -13.63 -4.02
C ALA A 119 11.82 -12.81 -2.73
N SER A 120 11.53 -11.52 -2.81
CA SER A 120 11.43 -10.68 -1.62
C SER A 120 10.30 -11.15 -0.70
N TRP A 121 10.41 -10.84 0.58
CA TRP A 121 9.40 -11.20 1.55
C TRP A 121 8.01 -10.68 1.14
N ARG A 122 7.01 -11.51 1.30
CA ARG A 122 5.62 -11.16 1.08
C ARG A 122 4.91 -10.95 2.41
N SER A 123 4.42 -9.74 2.66
CA SER A 123 3.66 -9.41 3.87
C SER A 123 2.33 -10.17 3.92
N PRO A 124 1.78 -10.40 5.12
CA PRO A 124 0.44 -10.96 5.28
C PRO A 124 -0.62 -10.08 4.59
N SER A 125 -1.63 -10.71 4.01
CA SER A 125 -2.81 -10.01 3.50
C SER A 125 -3.59 -9.37 4.64
N TYR A 126 -4.23 -8.22 4.38
CA TYR A 126 -4.99 -7.51 5.39
C TYR A 126 -6.23 -6.82 4.81
N GLY A 127 -7.17 -6.49 5.69
CA GLY A 127 -8.37 -5.75 5.35
C GLY A 127 -8.60 -4.59 6.31
N ILE A 128 -9.05 -3.46 5.77
CA ILE A 128 -9.32 -2.23 6.51
C ILE A 128 -10.77 -1.83 6.24
N LEU A 129 -11.50 -1.49 7.31
CA LEU A 129 -12.83 -0.91 7.23
C LEU A 129 -12.80 0.54 7.67
N ASP A 130 -13.24 1.44 6.78
CA ASP A 130 -13.49 2.84 7.13
C ASP A 130 -14.99 3.12 7.17
N LEU A 131 -15.40 3.92 8.14
CA LEU A 131 -16.77 4.37 8.29
C LEU A 131 -16.84 5.89 8.22
N ASN A 132 -17.76 6.40 7.39
CA ASN A 132 -18.04 7.82 7.30
C ASN A 132 -19.51 8.04 7.55
N VAL A 133 -19.83 8.93 8.48
CA VAL A 133 -21.22 9.32 8.82
C VAL A 133 -21.31 10.82 8.71
N SER A 134 -22.35 11.31 8.07
CA SER A 134 -22.66 12.75 8.06
C SER A 134 -24.16 12.98 8.21
N TYR A 135 -24.48 14.14 8.77
CA TYR A 135 -25.86 14.59 8.93
C TYR A 135 -25.95 16.09 8.67
N ASP A 136 -26.77 16.44 7.67
CA ASP A 136 -27.14 17.82 7.38
C ASP A 136 -28.19 18.26 8.40
N ILE A 137 -27.84 19.25 9.20
CA ILE A 137 -28.73 19.76 10.24
C ILE A 137 -29.86 20.49 9.54
N PRO A 138 -31.14 20.09 9.74
CA PRO A 138 -32.28 20.62 9.03
C PRO A 138 -32.72 22.02 9.55
N PHE A 139 -31.74 22.90 9.71
CA PHE A 139 -31.89 24.24 10.21
C PHE A 139 -30.97 25.18 9.46
N GLU A 140 -31.53 26.18 8.83
CA GLU A 140 -30.81 27.26 8.16
C GLU A 140 -30.97 28.55 8.96
N TYR A 141 -29.88 29.27 9.18
CA TYR A 141 -29.88 30.58 9.80
C TYR A 141 -29.14 31.60 8.95
N SER A 142 -29.81 32.62 8.51
CA SER A 142 -29.27 33.72 7.69
C SER A 142 -28.49 33.21 6.44
N GLY A 143 -29.02 32.19 5.75
CA GLY A 143 -28.36 31.59 4.58
C GLY A 143 -27.25 30.57 4.90
N VAL A 144 -26.97 30.32 6.19
CA VAL A 144 -25.96 29.36 6.62
C VAL A 144 -26.60 28.00 6.88
N THR A 145 -26.13 26.98 6.20
CA THR A 145 -26.44 25.56 6.49
C THR A 145 -25.29 24.88 7.21
N SER A 146 -25.61 23.85 7.97
CA SER A 146 -24.62 23.16 8.81
C SER A 146 -24.68 21.64 8.61
N GLN A 147 -23.52 20.99 8.65
CA GLN A 147 -23.37 19.54 8.61
C GLN A 147 -22.44 19.09 9.74
N VAL A 148 -22.82 18.05 10.48
CA VAL A 148 -21.91 17.30 11.35
C VAL A 148 -21.40 16.07 10.62
N PHE A 149 -20.13 15.71 10.83
CA PHE A 149 -19.57 14.48 10.26
C PHE A 149 -18.63 13.78 11.23
N LEU A 150 -18.59 12.46 11.11
CA LEU A 150 -17.68 11.57 11.82
C LEU A 150 -17.03 10.63 10.81
N ASN A 151 -15.70 10.60 10.76
CA ASN A 151 -14.92 9.62 10.01
C ASN A 151 -14.18 8.72 11.00
N ILE A 152 -14.31 7.41 10.83
CA ILE A 152 -13.57 6.40 11.58
C ILE A 152 -12.72 5.64 10.58
N ILE A 153 -11.40 5.72 10.70
CA ILE A 153 -10.43 5.04 9.86
C ILE A 153 -9.99 3.78 10.59
N ASN A 154 -9.89 2.68 9.85
CA ASN A 154 -9.55 1.37 10.39
C ASN A 154 -10.44 0.96 11.59
N ALA A 155 -11.75 0.99 11.39
CA ALA A 155 -12.76 0.74 12.42
C ALA A 155 -12.69 -0.66 13.06
N LEU A 156 -12.00 -1.61 12.41
CA LEU A 156 -11.77 -2.97 12.93
C LEU A 156 -10.46 -3.07 13.74
N ASP A 157 -9.71 -1.99 13.87
CA ASP A 157 -8.38 -1.94 14.52
C ASP A 157 -7.43 -3.03 14.00
N ALA A 158 -7.45 -3.25 12.69
CA ALA A 158 -6.59 -4.24 12.06
C ALA A 158 -5.12 -3.79 12.19
N VAL A 159 -4.27 -4.69 12.66
CA VAL A 159 -2.81 -4.49 12.64
C VAL A 159 -2.29 -5.03 11.31
N TYR A 160 -1.62 -4.21 10.53
CA TYR A 160 -1.15 -4.58 9.20
C TYR A 160 0.19 -3.94 8.87
N VAL A 161 0.93 -4.62 8.00
CA VAL A 161 2.16 -4.08 7.41
C VAL A 161 1.76 -3.21 6.22
N GLN A 162 2.00 -1.92 6.35
CA GLN A 162 1.73 -0.95 5.29
C GLN A 162 2.86 -0.92 4.28
N ASP A 163 4.09 -1.07 4.75
CA ASP A 163 5.30 -0.99 3.95
C ASP A 163 6.41 -1.85 4.59
N ALA A 164 7.32 -2.37 3.77
CA ALA A 164 8.43 -3.18 4.27
C ALA A 164 9.62 -3.17 3.31
N THR A 165 10.83 -3.18 3.88
CA THR A 165 12.08 -3.44 3.15
C THR A 165 12.57 -4.84 3.46
N ASP A 166 12.73 -5.66 2.42
CA ASP A 166 13.17 -7.04 2.53
C ASP A 166 14.66 -7.11 2.86
N ASN A 167 15.02 -8.00 3.75
CA ASN A 167 16.40 -8.30 4.11
C ASN A 167 17.22 -7.02 4.43
N SER A 168 16.56 -6.06 5.10
CA SER A 168 17.17 -4.78 5.46
C SER A 168 18.42 -4.96 6.31
N ARG A 169 19.48 -4.26 5.96
CA ARG A 169 20.73 -4.24 6.74
C ARG A 169 20.56 -3.75 8.18
N TYR A 170 19.52 -2.99 8.45
CA TYR A 170 19.22 -2.48 9.80
C TYR A 170 18.55 -3.52 10.68
N ASN A 171 17.86 -4.48 10.09
CA ASN A 171 17.12 -5.52 10.80
C ASN A 171 17.72 -6.92 10.60
N ALA A 172 18.49 -7.12 9.52
CA ALA A 172 19.17 -8.38 9.25
C ALA A 172 20.41 -8.51 10.14
N HIS A 173 20.41 -9.52 10.98
CA HIS A 173 21.64 -9.99 11.61
C HIS A 173 22.58 -10.58 10.54
N PRO A 174 23.92 -10.51 10.67
CA PRO A 174 24.88 -11.05 9.68
C PRO A 174 24.60 -12.48 9.20
N TRP A 175 24.02 -13.33 10.04
CA TRP A 175 23.61 -14.71 9.69
C TRP A 175 22.18 -14.83 9.13
N ARG A 176 21.47 -13.72 8.90
CA ARG A 176 20.14 -13.68 8.28
C ARG A 176 20.17 -13.10 6.88
N VAL A 177 21.31 -12.67 6.41
CA VAL A 177 21.48 -12.19 5.03
C VAL A 177 21.09 -13.30 4.05
N GLY A 178 20.27 -12.96 3.06
CA GLY A 178 19.67 -13.92 2.11
C GLY A 178 18.47 -14.70 2.65
N ASN A 179 17.98 -14.38 3.85
CA ASN A 179 16.82 -15.04 4.44
C ASN A 179 15.56 -14.17 4.34
N HIS A 180 14.92 -14.17 3.19
CA HIS A 180 13.76 -13.36 2.81
C HIS A 180 12.49 -13.73 3.59
N THR A 181 12.52 -13.50 4.90
CA THR A 181 11.44 -13.79 5.84
C THR A 181 11.10 -12.58 6.68
N ALA A 182 9.97 -12.61 7.39
CA ALA A 182 9.55 -11.55 8.30
C ALA A 182 10.63 -11.15 9.34
N ASN A 183 11.50 -12.10 9.73
CA ASN A 183 12.57 -11.82 10.70
C ASN A 183 13.72 -11.00 10.13
N ALA A 184 13.86 -10.93 8.82
CA ALA A 184 14.88 -10.14 8.14
C ALA A 184 14.32 -8.86 7.53
N ALA A 185 12.99 -8.71 7.48
CA ALA A 185 12.34 -7.53 6.95
C ALA A 185 12.29 -6.39 7.98
N GLU A 186 12.48 -5.18 7.52
CA GLU A 186 12.11 -3.95 8.23
C GLU A 186 10.68 -3.61 7.87
N VAL A 187 9.79 -3.46 8.85
CA VAL A 187 8.37 -3.28 8.62
C VAL A 187 7.84 -1.98 9.21
N TYR A 188 6.95 -1.35 8.49
CA TYR A 188 6.20 -0.18 8.92
C TYR A 188 4.73 -0.56 9.04
N LEU A 189 4.20 -0.41 10.25
CA LEU A 189 2.80 -0.73 10.52
C LEU A 189 1.89 0.41 10.08
N GLY A 190 0.71 0.04 9.58
CA GLY A 190 -0.34 1.00 9.27
C GLY A 190 -0.94 1.64 10.51
N LEU A 191 -1.72 2.70 10.29
CA LEU A 191 -2.34 3.45 11.37
C LEU A 191 -3.40 2.59 12.10
N PRO A 192 -3.44 2.64 13.44
CA PRO A 192 -4.51 2.05 14.23
C PRO A 192 -5.83 2.77 13.99
N THR A 193 -6.90 2.31 14.65
CA THR A 193 -8.18 3.02 14.62
C THR A 193 -7.99 4.48 15.00
N SER A 194 -8.49 5.35 14.14
CA SER A 194 -8.51 6.78 14.38
C SER A 194 -9.85 7.37 13.96
N PHE A 195 -10.24 8.50 14.57
CA PHE A 195 -11.48 9.16 14.23
C PHE A 195 -11.31 10.67 14.11
N ASN A 196 -12.15 11.26 13.30
CA ASN A 196 -12.25 12.69 13.09
C ASN A 196 -13.72 13.10 13.15
N LEU A 197 -14.08 13.96 14.11
CA LEU A 197 -15.39 14.57 14.25
C LEU A 197 -15.29 16.05 13.87
N GLY A 198 -16.20 16.52 13.03
CA GLY A 198 -16.18 17.91 12.59
C GLY A 198 -17.55 18.50 12.29
N LEU A 199 -17.57 19.82 12.20
CA LEU A 199 -18.70 20.63 11.74
C LEU A 199 -18.29 21.38 10.48
N ARG A 200 -19.19 21.43 9.51
CA ARG A 200 -19.03 22.20 8.28
C ARG A 200 -20.17 23.22 8.21
N PHE A 201 -19.82 24.45 7.87
CA PHE A 201 -20.77 25.52 7.63
C PHE A 201 -20.66 25.96 6.16
N ASN A 202 -21.78 26.10 5.48
CA ASN A 202 -21.85 26.60 4.12
C ASN A 202 -22.64 27.92 4.15
N PHE A 203 -22.07 28.97 3.53
CA PHE A 203 -22.56 30.35 3.51
C PHE A 203 -23.12 30.67 2.16
#